data_34f07749edd5a7cca34e067f4c92c30e
#
_entry.id   34f07749edd5a7cca34e067f4c92c30e
#
_cell.length_a   1.000
_cell.length_b   1.000
_cell.length_c   1.000
_cell.angle_alpha   90.00
_cell.angle_beta   90.00
_cell.angle_gamma   90.00
#
_symmetry.space_group_name_H-M   'P 1'
#
loop_
_entity.id
_entity.type
_entity.pdbx_description
1 polymer ?
#
loop_
_entity_poly.entity_id
_entity_poly.type
_entity_poly.pdbx_seq_one_letter_code
_entity_poly.pdbx_strand_id
1 'polypeptide(L)'
;VEEYWRLINIGQLDQTYQENLFEIPMGLNKSGELGYTIGYRINGASSLFGPKGNSSGKLKLTAPYYLSFGEGDIRRDLTCAISQLSTDKNTKVFKEYMLGNAPFGLYCGKWDYRKMMENSEWYAAVLASDQKVCSGINVVKMRYPQVLLMYAEVVNELYGKGATAEGCTLTATAALKEVHDRAFTDATKRDAAWTALMGKDFFDAIVDENAWELAGEGVRKFDLIRWNLLSEKIDEFKNEYTN
;
A
#
# COMPACT_ATOMS: atom_id res chain seq x y z
N VAL A 1 10.38 -0.39 2.91
CA VAL A 1 8.91 -0.32 2.67
C VAL A 1 8.16 -1.17 3.69
N GLU A 2 8.49 -2.46 3.84
CA GLU A 2 7.78 -3.36 4.78
C GLU A 2 7.82 -2.87 6.22
N GLU A 3 8.99 -2.45 6.70
CA GLU A 3 9.14 -1.97 8.08
C GLU A 3 8.34 -0.70 8.33
N TYR A 4 8.26 0.21 7.37
CA TYR A 4 7.41 1.38 7.45
C TYR A 4 5.93 0.99 7.68
N TRP A 5 5.40 0.08 6.87
CA TRP A 5 4.01 -0.36 7.03
C TRP A 5 3.80 -1.18 8.30
N ARG A 6 4.81 -1.92 8.76
CA ARG A 6 4.77 -2.60 10.05
C ARG A 6 4.58 -1.59 11.20
N LEU A 7 5.40 -0.54 11.25
CA LEU A 7 5.29 0.52 12.27
C LEU A 7 3.92 1.18 12.27
N ILE A 8 3.38 1.53 11.10
CA ILE A 8 2.04 2.09 10.97
C ILE A 8 0.98 1.17 11.58
N ASN A 9 1.03 -0.13 11.29
CA ASN A 9 0.04 -1.09 11.76
C ASN A 9 0.12 -1.42 13.24
N ILE A 10 1.26 -1.21 13.88
CA ILE A 10 1.43 -1.38 15.34
C ILE A 10 1.29 -0.06 16.11
N GLY A 11 0.86 1.00 15.46
CA GLY A 11 0.62 2.32 16.06
C GLY A 11 1.86 3.05 16.55
N GLN A 12 3.02 2.69 16.04
CA GLN A 12 4.25 3.41 16.34
C GLN A 12 4.44 4.56 15.34
N LEU A 13 4.88 5.70 15.87
CA LEU A 13 5.28 6.82 15.03
C LEU A 13 6.52 6.44 14.23
N ASP A 14 6.56 6.85 12.96
CA ASP A 14 7.75 6.70 12.13
C ASP A 14 8.84 7.72 12.51
N GLN A 15 9.50 7.45 13.64
CA GLN A 15 10.65 8.24 14.09
C GLN A 15 11.96 7.84 13.41
N THR A 16 11.99 6.64 12.83
CA THR A 16 13.19 6.06 12.22
C THR A 16 13.40 6.54 10.80
N TYR A 17 12.35 6.48 9.99
CA TYR A 17 12.42 6.80 8.55
C TYR A 17 11.98 8.22 8.24
N GLN A 18 11.19 8.84 9.13
CA GLN A 18 10.62 10.17 8.97
C GLN A 18 9.89 10.35 7.64
N GLU A 19 9.26 9.28 7.19
CA GLU A 19 8.58 9.23 5.89
C GLU A 19 7.27 10.01 5.89
N ASN A 20 6.56 10.06 7.03
CA ASN A 20 5.31 10.79 7.16
C ASN A 20 5.55 12.29 7.29
N LEU A 21 5.04 13.05 6.33
CA LEU A 21 5.04 14.52 6.37
C LEU A 21 3.78 15.07 7.03
N PHE A 22 2.66 14.40 6.82
CA PHE A 22 1.39 14.75 7.47
C PHE A 22 0.54 13.50 7.70
N GLU A 23 0.15 13.29 8.95
CA GLU A 23 -0.77 12.24 9.35
C GLU A 23 -1.82 12.75 10.35
N ILE A 24 -2.98 12.13 10.35
CA ILE A 24 -4.03 12.38 11.32
C ILE A 24 -3.92 11.31 12.38
N PRO A 25 -3.57 11.67 13.64
CA PRO A 25 -3.41 10.71 14.71
C PRO A 25 -4.74 10.09 15.11
N MET A 26 -4.72 8.80 15.37
CA MET A 26 -5.85 8.03 15.85
C MET A 26 -5.51 7.35 17.18
N GLY A 27 -6.47 7.33 18.10
CA GLY A 27 -6.31 6.65 19.37
C GLY A 27 -6.83 5.22 19.34
N LEU A 28 -6.02 4.26 19.77
CA LEU A 28 -6.43 2.87 19.89
C LEU A 28 -7.69 2.77 20.78
N ASN A 29 -8.70 2.04 20.32
CA ASN A 29 -10.01 1.89 20.94
C ASN A 29 -10.81 3.22 21.07
N LYS A 30 -10.37 4.28 20.40
CA LYS A 30 -11.04 5.58 20.38
C LYS A 30 -11.46 6.02 18.97
N SER A 31 -10.58 5.81 17.98
CA SER A 31 -10.81 6.28 16.60
C SER A 31 -10.06 5.45 15.56
N GLY A 32 -10.36 5.71 14.28
CA GLY A 32 -9.72 5.05 13.14
C GLY A 32 -10.42 3.77 12.70
N GLU A 33 -10.58 3.62 11.38
CA GLU A 33 -11.22 2.45 10.76
C GLU A 33 -10.31 1.69 9.80
N LEU A 34 -9.10 2.19 9.58
CA LEU A 34 -8.13 1.48 8.74
C LEU A 34 -7.82 0.10 9.34
N GLY A 35 -7.52 -0.84 8.50
CA GLY A 35 -7.37 -2.24 8.90
C GLY A 35 -8.72 -2.98 9.03
N TYR A 36 -9.71 -2.43 9.75
CA TYR A 36 -11.05 -3.02 9.80
C TYR A 36 -11.76 -2.90 8.45
N THR A 37 -11.84 -1.67 7.91
CA THR A 37 -12.67 -1.38 6.74
C THR A 37 -12.02 -1.78 5.43
N ILE A 38 -10.74 -1.47 5.24
CA ILE A 38 -10.06 -1.59 3.95
C ILE A 38 -8.86 -2.54 3.93
N GLY A 39 -8.48 -3.09 5.09
CA GLY A 39 -7.26 -3.88 5.22
C GLY A 39 -7.42 -5.37 4.94
N TYR A 40 -6.42 -6.11 5.36
CA TYR A 40 -6.37 -7.57 5.30
C TYR A 40 -7.61 -8.20 5.91
N ARG A 41 -8.17 -9.19 5.23
CA ARG A 41 -9.41 -9.84 5.69
C ARG A 41 -9.13 -10.81 6.84
N ILE A 42 -9.75 -10.53 7.99
CA ILE A 42 -9.80 -11.43 9.14
C ILE A 42 -11.25 -11.83 9.38
N ASN A 43 -11.54 -13.11 9.57
CA ASN A 43 -12.89 -13.59 9.77
C ASN A 43 -12.95 -14.67 10.86
N GLY A 44 -13.77 -14.44 11.88
CA GLY A 44 -13.96 -15.37 12.98
C GLY A 44 -12.78 -15.51 13.94
N ALA A 45 -11.88 -14.53 14.02
CA ALA A 45 -10.68 -14.56 14.84
C ALA A 45 -10.84 -13.81 16.19
N SER A 46 -12.05 -13.79 16.75
CA SER A 46 -12.32 -13.04 17.98
C SER A 46 -11.56 -13.53 19.20
N SER A 47 -11.16 -14.80 19.25
CA SER A 47 -10.30 -15.31 20.32
C SER A 47 -8.86 -14.78 20.28
N LEU A 48 -8.40 -14.30 19.10
CA LEU A 48 -7.07 -13.71 18.92
C LEU A 48 -7.09 -12.18 18.99
N PHE A 49 -8.15 -11.55 18.52
CA PHE A 49 -8.19 -10.10 18.32
C PHE A 49 -9.42 -9.43 18.96
N GLY A 50 -10.14 -10.16 19.84
CA GLY A 50 -11.39 -9.65 20.41
C GLY A 50 -12.38 -9.24 19.31
N PRO A 51 -13.14 -8.17 19.47
CA PRO A 51 -14.08 -7.69 18.45
C PRO A 51 -13.44 -7.34 17.10
N LYS A 52 -12.14 -7.00 17.09
CA LYS A 52 -11.38 -6.69 15.86
C LYS A 52 -11.03 -7.93 15.03
N GLY A 53 -11.28 -9.13 15.55
CA GLY A 53 -11.10 -10.40 14.84
C GLY A 53 -12.04 -10.65 13.66
N ASN A 54 -12.79 -9.64 13.23
CA ASN A 54 -13.61 -9.64 12.02
C ASN A 54 -13.43 -8.32 11.30
N SER A 55 -12.64 -8.29 10.23
CA SER A 55 -12.49 -7.13 9.37
C SER A 55 -13.43 -7.19 8.17
N SER A 56 -13.74 -6.04 7.57
CA SER A 56 -14.65 -5.98 6.41
C SER A 56 -13.95 -6.22 5.08
N GLY A 57 -12.69 -5.78 4.93
CA GLY A 57 -11.92 -5.94 3.69
C GLY A 57 -12.64 -5.38 2.47
N LYS A 58 -13.18 -4.15 2.57
CA LYS A 58 -13.99 -3.54 1.50
C LYS A 58 -13.17 -3.09 0.30
N LEU A 59 -11.90 -2.71 0.52
CA LEU A 59 -11.01 -2.35 -0.57
C LEU A 59 -10.49 -3.61 -1.22
N LYS A 60 -10.77 -3.73 -2.52
CA LYS A 60 -10.28 -4.82 -3.35
C LYS A 60 -9.25 -4.29 -4.34
N LEU A 61 -8.20 -5.09 -4.51
CA LEU A 61 -7.22 -4.93 -5.57
C LEU A 61 -7.48 -6.00 -6.65
N THR A 62 -6.93 -5.81 -7.82
CA THR A 62 -7.29 -6.59 -9.00
C THR A 62 -6.12 -7.42 -9.53
N ALA A 63 -6.41 -8.44 -10.34
CA ALA A 63 -5.40 -9.27 -10.97
C ALA A 63 -4.46 -8.45 -11.88
N PRO A 64 -4.95 -7.59 -12.77
CA PRO A 64 -4.07 -6.77 -13.59
C PRO A 64 -3.10 -5.93 -12.76
N TYR A 65 -3.59 -5.34 -11.67
CA TYR A 65 -2.73 -4.59 -10.75
C TYR A 65 -1.66 -5.49 -10.11
N TYR A 66 -2.01 -6.68 -9.63
CA TYR A 66 -1.05 -7.63 -9.07
C TYR A 66 0.02 -8.04 -10.09
N LEU A 67 -0.38 -8.27 -11.32
CA LEU A 67 0.50 -8.69 -12.41
C LEU A 67 1.34 -7.55 -12.99
N SER A 68 1.01 -6.30 -12.71
CA SER A 68 1.75 -5.14 -13.22
C SER A 68 3.11 -4.92 -12.55
N PHE A 69 3.33 -5.50 -11.36
CA PHE A 69 4.59 -5.34 -10.64
C PHE A 69 5.76 -6.07 -11.30
N GLY A 70 6.93 -5.45 -11.28
CA GLY A 70 8.17 -6.09 -11.68
C GLY A 70 8.55 -7.28 -10.79
N GLU A 71 9.30 -8.22 -11.33
CA GLU A 71 9.80 -9.36 -10.56
C GLU A 71 10.69 -8.88 -9.40
N GLY A 72 10.35 -9.28 -8.18
CA GLY A 72 11.09 -8.92 -6.97
C GLY A 72 10.69 -7.60 -6.33
N ASP A 73 9.68 -6.90 -6.87
CA ASP A 73 9.09 -5.75 -6.19
C ASP A 73 8.30 -6.21 -4.96
N ILE A 74 8.85 -5.93 -3.77
CA ILE A 74 8.26 -6.35 -2.49
C ILE A 74 6.92 -5.67 -2.20
N ARG A 75 6.61 -4.56 -2.86
CA ARG A 75 5.33 -3.86 -2.70
C ARG A 75 4.15 -4.68 -3.20
N ARG A 76 4.37 -5.56 -4.18
CA ARG A 76 3.34 -6.48 -4.68
C ARG A 76 2.77 -7.32 -3.54
N ASP A 77 3.62 -8.03 -2.85
CA ASP A 77 3.19 -8.99 -1.83
C ASP A 77 2.78 -8.28 -0.52
N LEU A 78 3.34 -7.10 -0.27
CA LEU A 78 2.89 -6.23 0.83
C LEU A 78 1.48 -5.66 0.58
N THR A 79 1.22 -5.20 -0.65
CA THR A 79 -0.02 -4.48 -0.98
C THR A 79 -1.16 -5.43 -1.35
N CYS A 80 -0.85 -6.53 -2.04
CA CYS A 80 -1.83 -7.45 -2.58
C CYS A 80 -1.91 -8.72 -1.75
N ALA A 81 -2.80 -8.76 -0.76
CA ALA A 81 -3.02 -9.96 0.03
C ALA A 81 -3.86 -10.98 -0.75
N ILE A 82 -3.23 -12.10 -1.10
CA ILE A 82 -3.84 -13.24 -1.82
C ILE A 82 -4.54 -14.22 -0.88
N SER A 83 -4.48 -14.00 0.42
CA SER A 83 -5.05 -14.83 1.47
C SER A 83 -5.95 -14.04 2.41
N GLN A 84 -6.63 -14.75 3.26
CA GLN A 84 -7.36 -14.23 4.42
C GLN A 84 -7.14 -15.11 5.63
N LEU A 85 -7.18 -14.53 6.83
CA LEU A 85 -7.19 -15.32 8.06
C LEU A 85 -8.63 -15.72 8.41
N SER A 86 -8.87 -17.00 8.63
CA SER A 86 -10.19 -17.51 9.03
C SER A 86 -10.06 -18.69 9.97
N THR A 87 -11.12 -18.95 10.74
CA THR A 87 -11.22 -20.14 11.57
C THR A 87 -11.56 -21.37 10.72
N ASP A 88 -10.76 -22.41 10.85
CA ASP A 88 -11.09 -23.71 10.27
C ASP A 88 -12.37 -24.27 10.93
N LYS A 89 -13.33 -24.64 10.11
CA LYS A 89 -14.65 -25.08 10.59
C LYS A 89 -14.60 -26.38 11.41
N ASN A 90 -13.64 -27.26 11.11
CA ASN A 90 -13.51 -28.55 11.73
C ASN A 90 -12.62 -28.50 12.98
N THR A 91 -11.43 -27.93 12.85
CA THR A 91 -10.42 -27.91 13.92
C THR A 91 -10.55 -26.74 14.87
N LYS A 92 -11.33 -25.71 14.49
CA LYS A 92 -11.45 -24.42 15.20
C LYS A 92 -10.11 -23.66 15.33
N VAL A 93 -9.12 -24.02 14.55
CA VAL A 93 -7.82 -23.37 14.51
C VAL A 93 -7.84 -22.28 13.45
N PHE A 94 -7.16 -21.18 13.73
CA PHE A 94 -6.98 -20.10 12.76
C PHE A 94 -5.95 -20.51 11.73
N LYS A 95 -6.29 -20.30 10.47
CA LYS A 95 -5.41 -20.54 9.33
C LYS A 95 -5.53 -19.41 8.32
N GLU A 96 -4.48 -19.21 7.57
CA GLU A 96 -4.56 -18.50 6.32
C GLU A 96 -5.15 -19.40 5.25
N TYR A 97 -6.14 -18.87 4.56
CA TYR A 97 -6.74 -19.50 3.40
C TYR A 97 -6.46 -18.66 2.17
N MET A 98 -5.98 -19.28 1.11
CA MET A 98 -5.93 -18.66 -0.19
C MET A 98 -7.33 -18.22 -0.62
N LEU A 99 -7.44 -17.06 -1.22
CA LEU A 99 -8.71 -16.59 -1.76
C LEU A 99 -9.12 -17.49 -2.93
N GLY A 100 -10.34 -18.02 -2.88
CA GLY A 100 -10.84 -18.92 -3.92
C GLY A 100 -11.01 -18.25 -5.28
N ASN A 101 -11.08 -16.94 -5.30
CA ASN A 101 -11.14 -16.11 -6.51
C ASN A 101 -9.88 -15.28 -6.74
N ALA A 102 -8.77 -15.62 -6.06
CA ALA A 102 -7.49 -14.99 -6.37
C ALA A 102 -7.03 -15.40 -7.78
N PRO A 103 -6.49 -14.47 -8.55
CA PRO A 103 -6.15 -13.10 -8.18
C PRO A 103 -7.25 -12.06 -8.44
N PHE A 104 -8.48 -12.45 -8.71
CA PHE A 104 -9.55 -11.53 -9.15
C PHE A 104 -10.15 -10.63 -8.06
N GLY A 105 -9.82 -10.84 -6.81
CA GLY A 105 -10.31 -10.01 -5.70
C GLY A 105 -9.37 -10.10 -4.52
N LEU A 106 -8.27 -9.35 -4.57
CA LEU A 106 -7.27 -9.34 -3.52
C LEU A 106 -7.64 -8.33 -2.46
N TYR A 107 -7.21 -8.57 -1.21
CA TYR A 107 -7.34 -7.57 -0.15
C TYR A 107 -6.13 -6.63 -0.13
N CYS A 108 -6.29 -5.45 0.46
CA CYS A 108 -5.18 -4.52 0.66
C CYS A 108 -4.36 -4.95 1.88
N GLY A 109 -3.14 -5.41 1.65
CA GLY A 109 -2.23 -5.89 2.69
C GLY A 109 -1.52 -4.80 3.48
N LYS A 110 -1.52 -3.55 2.99
CA LYS A 110 -0.88 -2.42 3.70
C LYS A 110 -1.47 -2.19 5.10
N TRP A 111 -2.75 -2.47 5.28
CA TRP A 111 -3.45 -2.34 6.55
C TRP A 111 -3.73 -3.73 7.12
N ASP A 112 -2.99 -4.13 8.14
CA ASP A 112 -3.03 -5.51 8.64
C ASP A 112 -3.11 -5.58 10.16
N TYR A 113 -4.28 -5.88 10.68
CA TYR A 113 -4.52 -6.03 12.12
C TYR A 113 -3.66 -7.12 12.77
N ARG A 114 -3.20 -8.11 12.03
CA ARG A 114 -2.35 -9.16 12.58
C ARG A 114 -1.04 -8.60 13.14
N LYS A 115 -0.54 -7.51 12.56
CA LYS A 115 0.66 -6.81 13.01
C LYS A 115 0.53 -6.24 14.42
N MET A 116 -0.68 -5.94 14.90
CA MET A 116 -0.90 -5.46 16.26
C MET A 116 -0.38 -6.41 17.34
N MET A 117 -0.30 -7.72 17.05
CA MET A 117 0.26 -8.72 17.97
C MET A 117 1.75 -8.49 18.25
N GLU A 118 2.46 -7.80 17.38
CA GLU A 118 3.88 -7.51 17.51
C GLU A 118 4.18 -6.43 18.58
N ASN A 119 3.14 -5.68 19.00
CA ASN A 119 3.22 -4.70 20.07
C ASN A 119 2.37 -5.20 21.24
N SER A 120 3.02 -5.67 22.30
CA SER A 120 2.33 -6.31 23.44
C SER A 120 1.34 -5.39 24.15
N GLU A 121 1.64 -4.11 24.29
CA GLU A 121 0.75 -3.11 24.91
C GLU A 121 -0.50 -2.90 24.02
N TRP A 122 -0.30 -2.71 22.74
CA TRP A 122 -1.39 -2.58 21.79
C TRP A 122 -2.24 -3.82 21.71
N TYR A 123 -1.61 -4.99 21.68
CA TYR A 123 -2.31 -6.26 21.63
C TYR A 123 -3.17 -6.49 22.88
N ALA A 124 -2.66 -6.20 24.07
CA ALA A 124 -3.45 -6.27 25.30
C ALA A 124 -4.67 -5.32 25.25
N ALA A 125 -4.47 -4.09 24.76
CA ALA A 125 -5.56 -3.13 24.62
C ALA A 125 -6.59 -3.57 23.54
N VAL A 126 -6.14 -4.21 22.47
CA VAL A 126 -7.03 -4.81 21.45
C VAL A 126 -7.91 -5.89 22.03
N LEU A 127 -7.34 -6.79 22.83
CA LEU A 127 -8.09 -7.89 23.47
C LEU A 127 -9.09 -7.39 24.51
N ALA A 128 -8.74 -6.33 25.25
CA ALA A 128 -9.60 -5.71 26.27
C ALA A 128 -10.72 -4.83 25.67
N SER A 129 -10.70 -4.59 24.36
CA SER A 129 -11.66 -3.69 23.70
C SER A 129 -12.99 -4.38 23.43
N ASP A 130 -14.07 -3.59 23.46
CA ASP A 130 -15.40 -3.96 22.95
C ASP A 130 -15.66 -3.43 21.51
N GLN A 131 -14.69 -2.72 20.93
CA GLN A 131 -14.82 -2.02 19.66
C GLN A 131 -14.30 -2.86 18.47
N LYS A 132 -15.12 -3.02 17.43
CA LYS A 132 -14.70 -3.63 16.14
C LYS A 132 -13.81 -2.71 15.31
N VAL A 133 -14.14 -1.45 15.32
CA VAL A 133 -13.38 -0.35 14.70
C VAL A 133 -12.45 0.29 15.74
N CYS A 134 -12.02 1.50 15.52
CA CYS A 134 -11.12 2.20 16.43
C CYS A 134 -9.75 1.51 16.52
N SER A 135 -9.14 1.33 15.34
CA SER A 135 -7.85 0.64 15.21
C SER A 135 -6.68 1.37 15.84
N GLY A 136 -6.79 2.69 16.02
CA GLY A 136 -5.66 3.52 16.40
C GLY A 136 -4.59 3.69 15.31
N ILE A 137 -4.81 3.12 14.14
CA ILE A 137 -3.90 3.28 12.99
C ILE A 137 -4.07 4.69 12.44
N ASN A 138 -3.01 5.47 12.43
CA ASN A 138 -3.01 6.83 11.91
C ASN A 138 -3.35 6.87 10.43
N VAL A 139 -4.04 7.92 10.02
CA VAL A 139 -4.34 8.16 8.61
C VAL A 139 -3.23 9.00 7.99
N VAL A 140 -2.32 8.36 7.29
CA VAL A 140 -1.27 9.05 6.54
C VAL A 140 -1.92 9.78 5.37
N LYS A 141 -1.67 11.09 5.27
CA LYS A 141 -2.19 11.97 4.21
C LYS A 141 -1.13 12.40 3.23
N MET A 142 0.10 12.50 3.67
CA MET A 142 1.24 12.84 2.81
C MET A 142 2.49 12.18 3.37
N ARG A 143 3.25 11.54 2.51
CA ARG A 143 4.53 10.93 2.84
C ARG A 143 5.59 11.24 1.77
N TYR A 144 6.83 11.12 2.14
CA TYR A 144 7.97 11.55 1.33
C TYR A 144 7.99 10.98 -0.11
N PRO A 145 7.70 9.68 -0.35
CA PRO A 145 7.65 9.17 -1.72
C PRO A 145 6.61 9.86 -2.61
N GLN A 146 5.48 10.26 -2.06
CA GLN A 146 4.48 11.03 -2.81
C GLN A 146 5.05 12.37 -3.27
N VAL A 147 5.82 13.04 -2.39
CA VAL A 147 6.47 14.31 -2.75
C VAL A 147 7.54 14.10 -3.83
N LEU A 148 8.32 13.02 -3.74
CA LEU A 148 9.30 12.68 -4.78
C LEU A 148 8.64 12.43 -6.14
N LEU A 149 7.51 11.73 -6.16
CA LEU A 149 6.75 11.48 -7.40
C LEU A 149 6.15 12.78 -7.97
N MET A 150 5.60 13.66 -7.12
CA MET A 150 5.14 14.98 -7.56
C MET A 150 6.28 15.85 -8.07
N TYR A 151 7.44 15.79 -7.42
CA TYR A 151 8.63 16.51 -7.86
C TYR A 151 9.09 16.00 -9.24
N ALA A 152 9.19 14.68 -9.42
CA ALA A 152 9.56 14.06 -10.68
C ALA A 152 8.62 14.47 -11.82
N GLU A 153 7.32 14.49 -11.56
CA GLU A 153 6.29 14.91 -12.51
C GLU A 153 6.47 16.38 -12.92
N VAL A 154 6.51 17.29 -11.94
CA VAL A 154 6.57 18.73 -12.21
C VAL A 154 7.88 19.12 -12.90
N VAL A 155 9.01 18.58 -12.46
CA VAL A 155 10.30 18.88 -13.09
C VAL A 155 10.38 18.31 -14.49
N ASN A 156 9.84 17.11 -14.72
CA ASN A 156 9.79 16.53 -16.06
C ASN A 156 8.94 17.38 -17.01
N GLU A 157 7.78 17.83 -16.57
CA GLU A 157 6.86 18.64 -17.38
C GLU A 157 7.47 20.00 -17.75
N LEU A 158 8.14 20.64 -16.82
CA LEU A 158 8.66 22.00 -17.04
C LEU A 158 10.03 22.01 -17.71
N TYR A 159 10.90 21.05 -17.42
CA TYR A 159 12.33 21.13 -17.75
C TYR A 159 12.89 19.83 -18.35
N GLY A 160 12.11 18.75 -18.35
CA GLY A 160 12.54 17.43 -18.80
C GLY A 160 13.16 16.55 -17.70
N LYS A 161 13.15 15.24 -17.92
CA LYS A 161 13.51 14.22 -16.92
C LYS A 161 14.92 14.29 -16.35
N GLY A 162 15.85 14.91 -17.08
CA GLY A 162 17.25 15.09 -16.65
C GLY A 162 17.50 16.38 -15.88
N ALA A 163 16.51 17.25 -15.76
CA ALA A 163 16.65 18.56 -15.12
C ALA A 163 16.41 18.49 -13.62
N THR A 164 16.74 19.60 -12.94
CA THR A 164 16.46 19.88 -11.53
C THR A 164 15.63 21.15 -11.40
N ALA A 165 14.85 21.27 -10.33
CA ALA A 165 14.25 22.54 -9.98
C ALA A 165 15.30 23.51 -9.38
N GLU A 166 15.03 24.81 -9.43
CA GLU A 166 15.87 25.84 -8.82
C GLU A 166 16.08 25.56 -7.32
N GLY A 167 17.32 25.61 -6.88
CA GLY A 167 17.69 25.31 -5.49
C GLY A 167 17.72 23.83 -5.12
N CYS A 168 17.40 22.92 -6.05
CA CYS A 168 17.44 21.47 -5.85
C CYS A 168 18.59 20.84 -6.61
N THR A 169 19.12 19.74 -6.06
CA THR A 169 20.17 18.93 -6.71
C THR A 169 19.64 17.64 -7.32
N LEU A 170 18.44 17.23 -6.94
CA LEU A 170 17.81 15.99 -7.39
C LEU A 170 17.18 16.20 -8.77
N THR A 171 17.50 15.34 -9.74
CA THR A 171 16.82 15.35 -11.05
C THR A 171 15.46 14.66 -10.96
N ALA A 172 14.56 14.92 -11.93
CA ALA A 172 13.28 14.20 -12.02
C ALA A 172 13.49 12.68 -12.07
N THR A 173 14.47 12.21 -12.88
CA THR A 173 14.82 10.78 -12.95
C THR A 173 15.35 10.23 -11.64
N ALA A 174 16.17 10.98 -10.91
CA ALA A 174 16.72 10.54 -9.64
C ALA A 174 15.63 10.47 -8.55
N ALA A 175 14.68 11.38 -8.55
CA ALA A 175 13.55 11.37 -7.64
C ALA A 175 12.64 10.13 -7.85
N LEU A 176 12.34 9.82 -9.10
CA LEU A 176 11.60 8.60 -9.45
C LEU A 176 12.35 7.34 -9.04
N LYS A 177 13.68 7.32 -9.30
CA LYS A 177 14.55 6.19 -8.98
C LYS A 177 14.65 5.95 -7.47
N GLU A 178 14.66 6.98 -6.66
CA GLU A 178 14.68 6.84 -5.19
C GLU A 178 13.45 6.09 -4.68
N VAL A 179 12.26 6.38 -5.23
CA VAL A 179 11.05 5.65 -4.89
C VAL A 179 11.10 4.20 -5.39
N HIS A 180 11.56 4.00 -6.62
CA HIS A 180 11.65 2.68 -7.23
C HIS A 180 12.63 1.76 -6.50
N ASP A 181 13.85 2.21 -6.26
CA ASP A 181 14.94 1.36 -5.77
C ASP A 181 14.67 0.75 -4.40
N ARG A 182 13.98 1.46 -3.52
CA ARG A 182 13.65 0.98 -2.17
C ARG A 182 12.67 -0.19 -2.15
N ALA A 183 12.02 -0.47 -3.28
CA ALA A 183 11.08 -1.57 -3.44
C ALA A 183 11.72 -2.91 -3.72
N PHE A 184 13.04 -2.97 -3.84
CA PHE A 184 13.77 -4.18 -4.19
C PHE A 184 14.88 -4.48 -3.19
N THR A 185 15.00 -5.74 -2.80
CA THR A 185 16.11 -6.25 -2.01
C THR A 185 17.22 -6.87 -2.88
N ASP A 186 16.87 -7.28 -4.11
CA ASP A 186 17.80 -7.84 -5.10
C ASP A 186 18.16 -6.77 -6.13
N ALA A 187 19.43 -6.41 -6.21
CA ALA A 187 19.92 -5.38 -7.12
C ALA A 187 19.74 -5.74 -8.60
N THR A 188 19.86 -7.01 -8.96
CA THR A 188 19.71 -7.46 -10.37
C THR A 188 18.26 -7.29 -10.82
N LYS A 189 17.30 -7.68 -9.98
CA LYS A 189 15.87 -7.51 -10.27
C LYS A 189 15.48 -6.04 -10.29
N ARG A 190 15.98 -5.24 -9.34
CA ARG A 190 15.81 -3.79 -9.34
C ARG A 190 16.26 -3.15 -10.65
N ASP A 191 17.49 -3.45 -11.08
CA ASP A 191 18.06 -2.81 -12.27
C ASP A 191 17.36 -3.27 -13.55
N ALA A 192 16.90 -4.52 -13.60
CA ALA A 192 16.07 -5.02 -14.70
C ALA A 192 14.70 -4.31 -14.74
N ALA A 193 14.02 -4.19 -13.59
CA ALA A 193 12.74 -3.48 -13.49
C ALA A 193 12.89 -2.00 -13.83
N TRP A 194 13.96 -1.34 -13.36
CA TRP A 194 14.28 0.04 -13.72
C TRP A 194 14.49 0.22 -15.21
N THR A 195 15.23 -0.68 -15.84
CA THR A 195 15.46 -0.63 -17.28
C THR A 195 14.16 -0.76 -18.08
N ALA A 196 13.28 -1.67 -17.65
CA ALA A 196 11.97 -1.84 -18.28
C ALA A 196 11.09 -0.58 -18.08
N LEU A 197 11.09 0.00 -16.90
CA LEU A 197 10.34 1.23 -16.59
C LEU A 197 10.85 2.41 -17.44
N MET A 198 12.15 2.59 -17.57
CA MET A 198 12.76 3.67 -18.35
C MET A 198 12.66 3.46 -19.87
N GLY A 199 12.22 2.30 -20.32
CA GLY A 199 11.85 2.03 -21.72
C GLY A 199 10.52 2.65 -22.13
N LYS A 200 9.71 3.12 -21.18
CA LYS A 200 8.45 3.83 -21.41
C LYS A 200 8.68 5.34 -21.57
N ASP A 201 7.63 6.05 -21.96
CA ASP A 201 7.60 7.49 -21.74
C ASP A 201 7.79 7.80 -20.25
N PHE A 202 8.50 8.88 -19.94
CA PHE A 202 8.87 9.15 -18.55
C PHE A 202 7.66 9.53 -17.70
N PHE A 203 6.67 10.19 -18.27
CA PHE A 203 5.42 10.47 -17.57
C PHE A 203 4.64 9.17 -17.29
N ASP A 204 4.57 8.25 -18.23
CA ASP A 204 3.96 6.94 -18.03
C ASP A 204 4.68 6.14 -16.94
N ALA A 205 6.00 6.25 -16.87
CA ALA A 205 6.78 5.64 -15.79
C ALA A 205 6.42 6.22 -14.42
N ILE A 206 6.19 7.53 -14.31
CA ILE A 206 5.70 8.17 -13.08
C ILE A 206 4.29 7.69 -12.74
N VAL A 207 3.42 7.55 -13.72
CA VAL A 207 2.03 7.07 -13.55
C VAL A 207 2.02 5.64 -12.99
N ASP A 208 2.89 4.77 -13.49
CA ASP A 208 3.01 3.38 -13.03
C ASP A 208 3.62 3.32 -11.62
N GLU A 209 4.72 4.02 -11.38
CA GLU A 209 5.37 4.06 -10.06
C GLU A 209 4.42 4.59 -8.97
N ASN A 210 3.63 5.62 -9.30
CA ASN A 210 2.57 6.14 -8.43
C ASN A 210 1.54 5.06 -8.08
N ALA A 211 1.12 4.24 -9.06
CA ALA A 211 0.19 3.15 -8.83
C ALA A 211 0.75 2.11 -7.86
N TRP A 212 2.01 1.69 -8.06
CA TRP A 212 2.65 0.69 -7.21
C TRP A 212 2.91 1.21 -5.80
N GLU A 213 3.34 2.46 -5.68
CA GLU A 213 3.72 3.05 -4.40
C GLU A 213 2.52 3.44 -3.54
N LEU A 214 1.47 4.03 -4.12
CA LEU A 214 0.41 4.70 -3.37
C LEU A 214 -0.93 3.94 -3.37
N ALA A 215 -0.98 2.71 -3.86
CA ALA A 215 -2.20 1.91 -3.83
C ALA A 215 -2.73 1.71 -2.41
N GLY A 216 -4.03 1.82 -2.25
CA GLY A 216 -4.72 1.71 -0.97
C GLY A 216 -4.73 2.98 -0.12
N GLU A 217 -3.99 4.03 -0.51
CA GLU A 217 -3.85 5.26 0.26
C GLU A 217 -4.87 6.35 -0.13
N GLY A 218 -5.73 6.07 -1.10
CA GLY A 218 -6.87 6.94 -1.46
C GLY A 218 -6.54 8.07 -2.42
N VAL A 219 -5.33 8.13 -2.98
CA VAL A 219 -4.87 9.23 -3.86
C VAL A 219 -5.05 8.94 -5.35
N ARG A 220 -4.93 7.68 -5.79
CA ARG A 220 -4.89 7.27 -7.20
C ARG A 220 -5.99 7.87 -8.08
N LYS A 221 -7.24 7.88 -7.60
CA LYS A 221 -8.38 8.41 -8.36
C LYS A 221 -8.19 9.90 -8.69
N PHE A 222 -7.69 10.67 -7.74
CA PHE A 222 -7.49 12.11 -7.92
C PHE A 222 -6.33 12.37 -8.88
N ASP A 223 -5.26 11.57 -8.81
CA ASP A 223 -4.15 11.66 -9.75
C ASP A 223 -4.60 11.34 -11.19
N LEU A 224 -5.36 10.26 -11.38
CA LEU A 224 -5.89 9.92 -12.70
C LEU A 224 -6.83 11.00 -13.26
N ILE A 225 -7.61 11.68 -12.41
CA ILE A 225 -8.47 12.79 -12.84
C ILE A 225 -7.62 13.98 -13.28
N ARG A 226 -6.65 14.42 -12.46
CA ARG A 226 -5.81 15.58 -12.79
C ARG A 226 -4.90 15.37 -14.02
N TRP A 227 -4.52 14.12 -14.28
CA TRP A 227 -3.78 13.70 -15.48
C TRP A 227 -4.67 13.48 -16.71
N ASN A 228 -6.00 13.57 -16.56
CA ASN A 228 -6.97 13.23 -17.60
C ASN A 228 -6.86 11.77 -18.10
N LEU A 229 -6.40 10.86 -17.26
CA LEU A 229 -6.18 9.43 -17.57
C LEU A 229 -7.28 8.51 -17.02
N LEU A 230 -8.27 9.03 -16.27
CA LEU A 230 -9.23 8.16 -15.56
C LEU A 230 -10.01 7.26 -16.52
N SER A 231 -10.52 7.80 -17.65
CA SER A 231 -11.30 7.02 -18.61
C SER A 231 -10.44 5.95 -19.28
N GLU A 232 -9.25 6.33 -19.74
CA GLU A 232 -8.29 5.44 -20.38
C GLU A 232 -7.92 4.26 -19.48
N LYS A 233 -7.52 4.55 -18.22
CA LYS A 233 -7.14 3.50 -17.26
C LYS A 233 -8.30 2.60 -16.82
N ILE A 234 -9.54 3.09 -16.86
CA ILE A 234 -10.73 2.25 -16.67
C ILE A 234 -10.94 1.30 -17.87
N ASP A 235 -10.73 1.79 -19.08
CA ASP A 235 -10.91 0.95 -20.27
C ASP A 235 -9.77 -0.05 -20.44
N GLU A 236 -8.53 0.30 -20.14
CA GLU A 236 -7.41 -0.65 -20.03
C GLU A 236 -7.75 -1.75 -19.02
N PHE A 237 -8.19 -1.39 -17.83
CA PHE A 237 -8.56 -2.35 -16.79
C PHE A 237 -9.67 -3.31 -17.25
N LYS A 238 -10.73 -2.80 -17.92
CA LYS A 238 -11.80 -3.66 -18.44
C LYS A 238 -11.27 -4.67 -19.45
N ASN A 239 -10.40 -4.21 -20.35
CA ASN A 239 -9.81 -5.07 -21.38
C ASN A 239 -8.92 -6.15 -20.78
N GLU A 240 -8.07 -5.81 -19.81
CA GLU A 240 -7.19 -6.76 -19.13
C GLU A 240 -7.95 -7.74 -18.23
N TYR A 241 -9.09 -7.31 -17.68
CA TYR A 241 -9.89 -8.15 -16.78
C TYR A 241 -10.77 -9.16 -17.53
N THR A 242 -11.08 -8.91 -18.80
CA THR A 242 -11.95 -9.75 -19.62
C THR A 242 -11.18 -10.72 -20.53
N ASN A 243 -9.88 -10.54 -20.71
CA ASN A 243 -8.98 -11.42 -21.44
C ASN A 243 -8.18 -12.33 -20.49
#